data_81d19f2acebd9e36728068ddfd41fbc7
#
_entry.id   81d19f2acebd9e36728068ddfd41fbc7
#
_cell.length_a   1.000
_cell.length_b   1.000
_cell.length_c   1.000
_cell.angle_alpha   90.00
_cell.angle_beta   90.00
_cell.angle_gamma   90.00
#
_symmetry.space_group_name_H-M   'P 1'
#
loop_
_entity.id
_entity.type
_entity.pdbx_description
1 polymer ?
#
loop_
_entity_poly.entity_id
_entity_poly.type
_entity_poly.pdbx_seq_one_letter_code
_entity_poly.pdbx_strand_id
1 'polypeptide(L)'
;VRSPLVVDLCTGSAALALGVAACRPDAVVHAVEADSAALTWAQRNISDHVAGGGTPVTLHAADVRWTDLLVELESHVDLVLCNPPYVPDGTPLPPEVAEWDPPGSVYGGPDGLEIIRAVIAASAGLLRYGGYLGIEHDDTHGEVVPALLRRRRVLSDVEEHHDLAGRPRFATARRRDPAAS
;
A
#
# COMPACT_ATOMS: atom_id res chain seq x y z
N VAL A 1 -11.70 15.88 -3.17
CA VAL A 1 -12.58 14.91 -3.84
C VAL A 1 -13.68 14.55 -2.87
N ARG A 2 -14.95 14.50 -3.31
CA ARG A 2 -16.04 13.93 -2.53
C ARG A 2 -16.03 12.43 -2.73
N SER A 3 -16.19 11.66 -1.64
CA SER A 3 -16.19 10.20 -1.67
C SER A 3 -14.96 9.65 -2.39
N PRO A 4 -13.73 9.90 -1.89
CA PRO A 4 -12.52 9.42 -2.55
C PRO A 4 -12.50 7.89 -2.56
N LEU A 5 -12.07 7.31 -3.67
CA LEU A 5 -11.81 5.88 -3.81
C LEU A 5 -10.37 5.59 -3.39
N VAL A 6 -10.21 4.77 -2.35
CA VAL A 6 -8.91 4.48 -1.75
C VAL A 6 -8.66 2.97 -1.78
N VAL A 7 -7.44 2.58 -2.13
CA VAL A 7 -6.99 1.18 -2.09
C VAL A 7 -5.78 1.07 -1.17
N ASP A 8 -5.85 0.18 -0.19
CA ASP A 8 -4.75 -0.20 0.70
C ASP A 8 -4.21 -1.56 0.25
N LEU A 9 -3.02 -1.57 -0.35
CA LEU A 9 -2.35 -2.78 -0.84
C LEU A 9 -1.45 -3.36 0.25
N CYS A 10 -1.39 -4.68 0.37
CA CYS A 10 -0.70 -5.39 1.46
C CYS A 10 -1.23 -4.94 2.83
N THR A 11 -2.55 -4.95 2.99
CA THR A 11 -3.23 -4.28 4.10
C THR A 11 -2.93 -4.90 5.48
N GLY A 12 -2.43 -6.13 5.53
CA GLY A 12 -2.16 -6.84 6.77
C GLY A 12 -3.42 -6.97 7.64
N SER A 13 -3.41 -6.34 8.79
CA SER A 13 -4.56 -6.28 9.71
C SER A 13 -5.63 -5.24 9.33
N ALA A 14 -5.50 -4.61 8.18
CA ALA A 14 -6.32 -3.48 7.68
C ALA A 14 -6.11 -2.17 8.44
N ALA A 15 -4.97 -1.96 9.09
CA ALA A 15 -4.76 -0.77 9.93
C ALA A 15 -4.84 0.54 9.14
N LEU A 16 -4.18 0.63 7.96
CA LEU A 16 -4.24 1.82 7.11
C LEU A 16 -5.63 2.03 6.54
N ALA A 17 -6.25 0.98 5.99
CA ALA A 17 -7.61 1.04 5.43
C ALA A 17 -8.64 1.54 6.47
N LEU A 18 -8.58 1.02 7.69
CA LEU A 18 -9.46 1.43 8.79
C LEU A 18 -9.16 2.85 9.28
N GLY A 19 -7.88 3.25 9.30
CA GLY A 19 -7.47 4.62 9.59
C GLY A 19 -8.08 5.61 8.59
N VAL A 20 -8.04 5.28 7.29
CA VAL A 20 -8.70 6.08 6.25
C VAL A 20 -10.21 6.14 6.45
N ALA A 21 -10.87 5.00 6.65
CA ALA A 21 -12.32 4.93 6.86
C ALA A 21 -12.78 5.74 8.09
N ALA A 22 -11.98 5.75 9.15
CA ALA A 22 -12.25 6.54 10.35
C ALA A 22 -12.07 8.05 10.13
N CYS A 23 -10.99 8.46 9.42
CA CYS A 23 -10.70 9.86 9.14
C CYS A 23 -11.55 10.46 8.03
N ARG A 24 -12.02 9.64 7.09
CA ARG A 24 -12.82 10.02 5.92
C ARG A 24 -14.03 9.09 5.76
N PRO A 25 -15.08 9.28 6.56
CA PRO A 25 -16.27 8.43 6.51
C PRO A 25 -17.00 8.43 5.15
N ASP A 26 -16.70 9.41 4.30
CA ASP A 26 -17.20 9.51 2.93
C ASP A 26 -16.33 8.75 1.89
N ALA A 27 -15.19 8.17 2.31
CA ALA A 27 -14.34 7.39 1.41
C ALA A 27 -14.94 6.01 1.11
N VAL A 28 -14.71 5.54 -0.13
CA VAL A 28 -14.90 4.14 -0.51
C VAL A 28 -13.52 3.48 -0.41
N VAL A 29 -13.37 2.54 0.54
CA VAL A 29 -12.07 1.94 0.86
C VAL A 29 -12.06 0.47 0.50
N HIS A 30 -11.07 0.07 -0.28
CA HIS A 30 -10.73 -1.32 -0.61
C HIS A 30 -9.40 -1.68 0.04
N ALA A 31 -9.33 -2.87 0.61
CA ALA A 31 -8.13 -3.43 1.25
C ALA A 31 -7.76 -4.75 0.56
N VAL A 32 -6.50 -4.93 0.21
CA VAL A 32 -6.00 -6.11 -0.52
C VAL A 32 -4.96 -6.83 0.32
N GLU A 33 -5.14 -8.14 0.51
CA GLU A 33 -4.21 -8.99 1.26
C GLU A 33 -4.10 -10.38 0.61
N ALA A 34 -2.90 -10.93 0.58
CA ALA A 34 -2.64 -12.25 0.02
C ALA A 34 -2.51 -13.34 1.11
N ASP A 35 -2.03 -12.97 2.31
CA ASP A 35 -1.81 -13.91 3.41
C ASP A 35 -3.13 -14.28 4.11
N SER A 36 -3.40 -15.56 4.22
CA SER A 36 -4.66 -16.07 4.78
C SER A 36 -4.82 -15.80 6.30
N ALA A 37 -3.72 -15.75 7.04
CA ALA A 37 -3.76 -15.43 8.46
C ALA A 37 -4.02 -13.92 8.66
N ALA A 38 -3.35 -13.07 7.89
CA ALA A 38 -3.58 -11.62 7.88
C ALA A 38 -5.02 -11.29 7.45
N LEU A 39 -5.56 -11.96 6.43
CA LEU A 39 -6.97 -11.82 6.02
C LEU A 39 -7.96 -12.10 7.16
N THR A 40 -7.67 -13.10 7.99
CA THR A 40 -8.52 -13.42 9.16
C THR A 40 -8.54 -12.25 10.15
N TRP A 41 -7.39 -11.64 10.42
CA TRP A 41 -7.30 -10.46 11.28
C TRP A 41 -7.94 -9.23 10.66
N ALA A 42 -7.69 -8.98 9.38
CA ALA A 42 -8.31 -7.87 8.64
C ALA A 42 -9.84 -7.98 8.70
N GLN A 43 -10.40 -9.14 8.40
CA GLN A 43 -11.85 -9.38 8.44
C GLN A 43 -12.44 -9.12 9.83
N ARG A 44 -11.76 -9.58 10.88
CA ARG A 44 -12.18 -9.33 12.27
C ARG A 44 -12.18 -7.83 12.59
N ASN A 45 -11.06 -7.15 12.30
CA ASN A 45 -10.91 -5.73 12.60
C ASN A 45 -11.93 -4.86 11.83
N ILE A 46 -12.17 -5.20 10.57
CA ILE A 46 -13.21 -4.53 9.75
C ILE A 46 -14.61 -4.77 10.35
N SER A 47 -14.91 -6.01 10.78
CA SER A 47 -16.19 -6.34 11.39
C SER A 47 -16.42 -5.58 12.70
N ASP A 48 -15.39 -5.51 13.55
CA ASP A 48 -15.45 -4.77 14.83
C ASP A 48 -15.60 -3.26 14.59
N HIS A 49 -14.92 -2.71 13.58
CA HIS A 49 -15.06 -1.30 13.17
C HIS A 49 -16.50 -0.98 12.74
N VAL A 50 -17.09 -1.81 11.89
CA VAL A 50 -18.47 -1.64 11.42
C VAL A 50 -19.46 -1.80 12.56
N ALA A 51 -19.27 -2.77 13.45
CA ALA A 51 -20.11 -2.96 14.64
C ALA A 51 -20.06 -1.74 15.57
N GLY A 52 -18.92 -1.03 15.60
CA GLY A 52 -18.75 0.24 16.31
C GLY A 52 -19.36 1.47 15.59
N GLY A 53 -20.03 1.27 14.45
CA GLY A 53 -20.64 2.35 13.64
C GLY A 53 -19.70 2.99 12.61
N GLY A 54 -18.54 2.39 12.36
CA GLY A 54 -17.58 2.86 11.35
C GLY A 54 -18.01 2.52 9.91
N THR A 55 -17.40 3.19 8.95
CA THR A 55 -17.65 2.99 7.51
C THR A 55 -17.10 1.65 7.04
N PRO A 56 -17.85 0.85 6.25
CA PRO A 56 -17.35 -0.42 5.72
C PRO A 56 -16.09 -0.28 4.86
N VAL A 57 -15.21 -1.28 4.98
CA VAL A 57 -14.05 -1.48 4.10
C VAL A 57 -14.25 -2.78 3.33
N THR A 58 -14.08 -2.76 2.01
CA THR A 58 -14.16 -3.96 1.17
C THR A 58 -12.83 -4.68 1.18
N LEU A 59 -12.78 -5.90 1.73
CA LEU A 59 -11.58 -6.73 1.79
C LEU A 59 -11.51 -7.68 0.59
N HIS A 60 -10.35 -7.72 -0.07
CA HIS A 60 -10.05 -8.60 -1.20
C HIS A 60 -8.92 -9.57 -0.83
N ALA A 61 -9.19 -10.87 -0.99
CA ALA A 61 -8.17 -11.91 -0.90
C ALA A 61 -7.47 -12.00 -2.26
N ALA A 62 -6.38 -11.24 -2.45
CA ALA A 62 -5.69 -11.12 -3.72
C ALA A 62 -4.21 -10.77 -3.53
N ASP A 63 -3.37 -11.17 -4.49
CA ASP A 63 -1.95 -10.85 -4.52
C ASP A 63 -1.70 -9.61 -5.39
N VAL A 64 -0.93 -8.66 -4.88
CA VAL A 64 -0.56 -7.44 -5.61
C VAL A 64 0.19 -7.71 -6.93
N ARG A 65 0.75 -8.91 -7.09
CA ARG A 65 1.43 -9.38 -8.31
C ARG A 65 0.49 -9.85 -9.42
N TRP A 66 -0.81 -9.99 -9.14
CA TRP A 66 -1.77 -10.41 -10.17
C TRP A 66 -2.01 -9.29 -11.19
N THR A 67 -2.00 -9.66 -12.46
CA THR A 67 -2.12 -8.70 -13.57
C THR A 67 -3.53 -8.12 -13.72
N ASP A 68 -4.53 -8.79 -13.18
CA ASP A 68 -5.95 -8.42 -13.19
C ASP A 68 -6.45 -7.91 -11.82
N LEU A 69 -5.51 -7.53 -10.94
CA LEU A 69 -5.83 -7.01 -9.62
C LEU A 69 -6.76 -5.79 -9.72
N LEU A 70 -7.98 -5.92 -9.17
CA LEU A 70 -8.99 -4.85 -9.11
C LEU A 70 -9.19 -4.16 -10.48
N VAL A 71 -9.23 -4.93 -11.55
CA VAL A 71 -9.34 -4.42 -12.94
C VAL A 71 -10.53 -3.46 -13.11
N GLU A 72 -11.60 -3.67 -12.36
CA GLU A 72 -12.80 -2.82 -12.34
C GLU A 72 -12.55 -1.42 -11.76
N LEU A 73 -11.45 -1.23 -11.02
CA LEU A 73 -11.05 0.06 -10.44
C LEU A 73 -9.93 0.74 -11.24
N GLU A 74 -9.50 0.15 -12.36
CA GLU A 74 -8.41 0.70 -13.18
C GLU A 74 -8.71 2.16 -13.61
N SER A 75 -7.73 3.04 -13.37
CA SER A 75 -7.79 4.49 -13.65
C SER A 75 -8.89 5.26 -12.89
N HIS A 76 -9.42 4.72 -11.79
CA HIS A 76 -10.47 5.37 -10.99
C HIS A 76 -10.01 5.73 -9.57
N VAL A 77 -8.94 5.12 -9.06
CA VAL A 77 -8.50 5.26 -7.67
C VAL A 77 -7.90 6.64 -7.41
N ASP A 78 -8.37 7.30 -6.36
CA ASP A 78 -7.85 8.61 -5.91
C ASP A 78 -6.54 8.48 -5.13
N LEU A 79 -6.44 7.44 -4.30
CA LEU A 79 -5.30 7.22 -3.42
C LEU A 79 -5.01 5.71 -3.31
N VAL A 80 -3.77 5.34 -3.55
CA VAL A 80 -3.23 4.03 -3.19
C VAL A 80 -2.28 4.21 -2.01
N LEU A 81 -2.48 3.42 -0.97
CA LEU A 81 -1.58 3.30 0.18
C LEU A 81 -0.99 1.89 0.22
N CYS A 82 0.21 1.77 0.72
CA CYS A 82 0.84 0.48 0.93
C CYS A 82 1.93 0.54 1.99
N ASN A 83 1.88 -0.39 2.93
CA ASN A 83 3.02 -0.77 3.77
C ASN A 83 3.41 -2.22 3.40
N PRO A 84 4.24 -2.42 2.37
CA PRO A 84 4.58 -3.74 1.87
C PRO A 84 5.65 -4.41 2.73
N PRO A 85 5.82 -5.75 2.68
CA PRO A 85 7.04 -6.38 3.15
C PRO A 85 8.24 -5.86 2.35
N TYR A 86 9.30 -5.44 3.04
CA TYR A 86 10.46 -4.80 2.43
C TYR A 86 11.82 -5.29 2.96
N VAL A 87 11.84 -6.27 3.87
CA VAL A 87 13.10 -6.82 4.38
C VAL A 87 13.70 -7.80 3.36
N PRO A 88 14.99 -7.69 3.01
CA PRO A 88 15.65 -8.67 2.14
C PRO A 88 15.63 -10.08 2.73
N ASP A 89 15.44 -11.09 1.87
CA ASP A 89 15.42 -12.48 2.27
C ASP A 89 16.68 -12.87 3.05
N GLY A 90 16.52 -13.63 4.13
CA GLY A 90 17.61 -14.09 4.97
C GLY A 90 18.22 -13.05 5.90
N THR A 91 17.67 -11.84 5.95
CA THR A 91 18.05 -10.84 6.96
C THR A 91 17.62 -11.34 8.34
N PRO A 92 18.53 -11.37 9.35
CA PRO A 92 18.14 -11.71 10.72
C PRO A 92 17.12 -10.71 11.26
N LEU A 93 16.03 -11.22 11.80
CA LEU A 93 14.97 -10.40 12.39
C LEU A 93 15.14 -10.33 13.92
N PRO A 94 14.69 -9.23 14.55
CA PRO A 94 14.52 -9.19 16.00
C PRO A 94 13.60 -10.35 16.46
N PRO A 95 13.84 -10.93 17.66
CA PRO A 95 13.04 -12.07 18.14
C PRO A 95 11.54 -11.81 18.11
N GLU A 96 11.11 -10.61 18.46
CA GLU A 96 9.70 -10.22 18.49
C GLU A 96 9.05 -10.30 17.10
N VAL A 97 9.78 -9.93 16.05
CA VAL A 97 9.30 -9.99 14.66
C VAL A 97 9.34 -11.44 14.15
N ALA A 98 10.44 -12.16 14.44
CA ALA A 98 10.62 -13.54 13.98
C ALA A 98 9.61 -14.53 14.58
N GLU A 99 9.13 -14.27 15.82
CA GLU A 99 8.20 -15.15 16.53
C GLU A 99 6.73 -14.86 16.19
N TRP A 100 6.39 -13.61 15.88
CA TRP A 100 4.99 -13.19 15.80
C TRP A 100 4.53 -12.78 14.40
N ASP A 101 5.44 -12.30 13.54
CA ASP A 101 5.07 -11.87 12.19
C ASP A 101 5.25 -12.99 11.16
N PRO A 102 4.24 -13.27 10.33
CA PRO A 102 4.39 -14.23 9.24
C PRO A 102 5.54 -13.83 8.30
N PRO A 103 6.38 -14.76 7.83
CA PRO A 103 7.49 -14.43 6.93
C PRO A 103 7.07 -13.62 5.69
N GLY A 104 5.89 -13.88 5.14
CA GLY A 104 5.35 -13.17 3.97
C GLY A 104 4.94 -11.72 4.25
N SER A 105 4.77 -11.32 5.52
CA SER A 105 4.49 -9.93 5.90
C SER A 105 5.75 -9.10 6.13
N VAL A 106 6.93 -9.75 6.14
CA VAL A 106 8.21 -9.12 6.48
C VAL A 106 9.16 -9.12 5.30
N TYR A 107 9.35 -10.28 4.64
CA TYR A 107 10.32 -10.43 3.58
C TYR A 107 9.77 -10.01 2.22
N GLY A 108 10.46 -9.06 1.59
CA GLY A 108 10.13 -8.48 0.28
C GLY A 108 10.92 -9.05 -0.89
N GLY A 109 11.45 -10.28 -0.76
CA GLY A 109 12.28 -10.92 -1.77
C GLY A 109 13.79 -10.69 -1.59
N PRO A 110 14.63 -11.15 -2.52
CA PRO A 110 16.08 -11.14 -2.38
C PRO A 110 16.72 -9.78 -2.07
N ASP A 111 16.14 -8.70 -2.56
CA ASP A 111 16.59 -7.32 -2.32
C ASP A 111 15.58 -6.47 -1.54
N GLY A 112 14.52 -7.09 -1.00
CA GLY A 112 13.46 -6.40 -0.28
C GLY A 112 12.55 -5.53 -1.14
N LEU A 113 12.70 -5.55 -2.46
CA LEU A 113 12.00 -4.64 -3.38
C LEU A 113 11.02 -5.36 -4.32
N GLU A 114 10.87 -6.68 -4.23
CA GLU A 114 10.02 -7.44 -5.16
C GLU A 114 8.56 -6.98 -5.05
N ILE A 115 8.01 -6.93 -3.84
CA ILE A 115 6.63 -6.49 -3.61
C ILE A 115 6.47 -5.00 -3.91
N ILE A 116 7.45 -4.17 -3.55
CA ILE A 116 7.45 -2.73 -3.87
C ILE A 116 7.33 -2.50 -5.39
N ARG A 117 8.06 -3.28 -6.21
CA ARG A 117 7.93 -3.17 -7.67
C ARG A 117 6.54 -3.55 -8.17
N ALA A 118 5.94 -4.59 -7.60
CA ALA A 118 4.57 -4.99 -7.93
C ALA A 118 3.55 -3.91 -7.53
N VAL A 119 3.67 -3.36 -6.32
CA VAL A 119 2.83 -2.24 -5.83
C VAL A 119 2.92 -1.04 -6.75
N ILE A 120 4.13 -0.63 -7.16
CA ILE A 120 4.33 0.48 -8.10
C ILE A 120 3.65 0.20 -9.45
N ALA A 121 3.70 -1.06 -9.92
CA ALA A 121 3.08 -1.46 -11.18
C ALA A 121 1.55 -1.43 -11.09
N ALA A 122 0.97 -2.03 -10.04
CA ALA A 122 -0.47 -2.05 -9.79
C ALA A 122 -1.01 -0.62 -9.59
N SER A 123 -0.35 0.20 -8.77
CA SER A 123 -0.74 1.59 -8.52
C SER A 123 -0.77 2.43 -9.79
N ALA A 124 0.19 2.22 -10.70
CA ALA A 124 0.22 2.92 -11.97
C ALA A 124 -0.99 2.60 -12.87
N GLY A 125 -1.61 1.43 -12.74
CA GLY A 125 -2.84 1.05 -13.43
C GLY A 125 -4.08 1.59 -12.72
N LEU A 126 -4.15 1.40 -11.40
CA LEU A 126 -5.32 1.73 -10.58
C LEU A 126 -5.58 3.23 -10.47
N LEU A 127 -4.54 4.04 -10.27
CA LEU A 127 -4.69 5.47 -10.04
C LEU A 127 -5.33 6.19 -11.23
N ARG A 128 -6.31 7.05 -10.96
CA ARG A 128 -6.77 8.03 -11.94
C ARG A 128 -5.72 9.12 -12.19
N TYR A 129 -5.86 9.91 -13.22
CA TYR A 129 -5.01 11.08 -13.41
C TYR A 129 -5.13 12.04 -12.23
N GLY A 130 -3.98 12.45 -11.70
CA GLY A 130 -3.86 13.28 -10.51
C GLY A 130 -4.09 12.55 -9.18
N GLY A 131 -4.33 11.22 -9.18
CA GLY A 131 -4.36 10.39 -7.99
C GLY A 131 -2.97 10.17 -7.39
N TYR A 132 -2.89 9.79 -6.12
CA TYR A 132 -1.65 9.69 -5.36
C TYR A 132 -1.35 8.25 -4.92
N LEU A 133 -0.08 7.92 -4.89
CA LEU A 133 0.50 6.74 -4.23
C LEU A 133 1.27 7.20 -3.00
N GLY A 134 1.08 6.50 -1.86
CA GLY A 134 1.97 6.53 -0.70
C GLY A 134 2.45 5.11 -0.40
N ILE A 135 3.76 4.90 -0.38
CA ILE A 135 4.37 3.59 -0.16
C ILE A 135 5.46 3.67 0.91
N GLU A 136 5.31 2.88 1.99
CA GLU A 136 6.33 2.72 3.03
C GLU A 136 7.47 1.85 2.53
N HIS A 137 8.67 2.05 3.08
CA HIS A 137 9.87 1.26 2.78
C HIS A 137 10.89 1.32 3.92
N ASP A 138 11.87 0.44 3.87
CA ASP A 138 13.03 0.47 4.77
C ASP A 138 13.85 1.76 4.61
N ASP A 139 14.49 2.23 5.68
CA ASP A 139 15.31 3.44 5.66
C ASP A 139 16.50 3.33 4.69
N THR A 140 16.99 2.12 4.43
CA THR A 140 18.03 1.85 3.42
C THR A 140 17.53 1.99 1.97
N HIS A 141 16.22 2.02 1.76
CA HIS A 141 15.59 2.13 0.45
C HIS A 141 15.24 3.56 0.02
N GLY A 142 15.57 4.57 0.83
CA GLY A 142 15.22 5.98 0.60
C GLY A 142 15.69 6.59 -0.73
N GLU A 143 16.71 6.03 -1.37
CA GLU A 143 17.13 6.44 -2.73
C GLU A 143 16.50 5.57 -3.81
N VAL A 144 16.43 4.26 -3.58
CA VAL A 144 16.04 3.31 -4.63
C VAL A 144 14.54 3.32 -4.91
N VAL A 145 13.68 3.47 -3.88
CA VAL A 145 12.22 3.50 -4.08
C VAL A 145 11.79 4.74 -4.86
N PRO A 146 12.22 5.97 -4.52
CA PRO A 146 11.96 7.13 -5.37
C PRO A 146 12.52 6.98 -6.80
N ALA A 147 13.66 6.33 -6.97
CA ALA A 147 14.21 6.07 -8.31
C ALA A 147 13.32 5.10 -9.11
N LEU A 148 12.77 4.06 -8.48
CA LEU A 148 11.81 3.14 -9.11
C LEU A 148 10.53 3.86 -9.52
N LEU A 149 10.00 4.73 -8.67
CA LEU A 149 8.83 5.56 -8.98
C LEU A 149 9.07 6.48 -10.19
N ARG A 150 10.23 7.18 -10.24
CA ARG A 150 10.59 8.07 -11.35
C ARG A 150 10.77 7.33 -12.69
N ARG A 151 11.19 6.06 -12.67
CA ARG A 151 11.28 5.22 -13.88
C ARG A 151 9.92 4.91 -14.51
N ARG A 152 8.85 4.96 -13.73
CA ARG A 152 7.47 4.85 -14.21
C ARG A 152 7.02 6.18 -14.80
N ARG A 153 7.17 6.36 -16.10
CA ARG A 153 6.89 7.64 -16.82
C ARG A 153 5.48 8.20 -16.58
N VAL A 154 4.55 7.36 -16.17
CA VAL A 154 3.17 7.75 -15.83
C VAL A 154 3.05 8.33 -14.42
N LEU A 155 4.11 8.30 -13.62
CA LEU A 155 4.17 8.91 -12.29
C LEU A 155 5.03 10.18 -12.33
N SER A 156 4.67 11.16 -11.52
CA SER A 156 5.36 12.45 -11.33
C SER A 156 5.33 12.85 -9.85
N ASP A 157 5.90 14.01 -9.53
CA ASP A 157 5.86 14.61 -8.20
C ASP A 157 6.32 13.61 -7.12
N VAL A 158 7.45 12.92 -7.42
CA VAL A 158 8.01 11.90 -6.53
C VAL A 158 8.75 12.58 -5.41
N GLU A 159 8.28 12.38 -4.18
CA GLU A 159 8.87 12.91 -2.95
C GLU A 159 9.22 11.79 -1.98
N GLU A 160 10.35 11.94 -1.28
CA GLU A 160 10.76 11.09 -0.18
C GLU A 160 10.41 11.78 1.15
N HIS A 161 9.91 11.02 2.10
CA HIS A 161 9.49 11.52 3.41
C HIS A 161 10.21 10.76 4.53
N HIS A 162 10.52 11.48 5.59
CA HIS A 162 11.28 10.96 6.73
C HIS A 162 10.38 10.72 7.95
N ASP A 163 10.77 9.76 8.78
CA ASP A 163 10.15 9.54 10.08
C ASP A 163 10.53 10.65 11.08
N LEU A 164 9.98 10.60 12.30
CA LEU A 164 10.27 11.58 13.35
C LEU A 164 11.73 11.55 13.83
N ALA A 165 12.46 10.49 13.51
CA ALA A 165 13.90 10.38 13.79
C ALA A 165 14.76 10.87 12.61
N GLY A 166 14.15 11.37 11.55
CA GLY A 166 14.83 11.89 10.35
C GLY A 166 15.35 10.83 9.40
N ARG A 167 14.84 9.57 9.48
CA ARG A 167 15.22 8.49 8.56
C ARG A 167 14.21 8.40 7.43
N PRO A 168 14.63 8.12 6.17
CA PRO A 168 13.73 7.83 5.08
C PRO A 168 12.71 6.78 5.49
N ARG A 169 11.41 6.97 5.16
CA ARG A 169 10.38 6.06 5.63
C ARG A 169 9.30 5.75 4.62
N PHE A 170 8.89 6.72 3.83
CA PHE A 170 7.90 6.48 2.78
C PHE A 170 8.09 7.44 1.62
N ALA A 171 7.72 6.99 0.44
CA ALA A 171 7.73 7.82 -0.77
C ALA A 171 6.30 8.07 -1.26
N THR A 172 6.09 9.25 -1.83
CA THR A 172 4.85 9.58 -2.52
C THR A 172 5.09 9.83 -3.99
N ALA A 173 4.06 9.59 -4.81
CA ALA A 173 4.05 9.91 -6.23
C ALA A 173 2.64 10.27 -6.67
N ARG A 174 2.51 10.94 -7.81
CA ARG A 174 1.24 11.32 -8.39
C ARG A 174 1.10 10.72 -9.79
N ARG A 175 -0.09 10.23 -10.14
CA ARG A 175 -0.37 9.83 -11.53
C ARG A 175 -0.40 11.08 -12.42
N ARG A 176 0.51 11.12 -13.41
CA ARG A 176 0.62 12.22 -14.36
C ARG A 176 -0.64 12.33 -15.23
N ASP A 177 -1.12 13.55 -15.41
CA ASP A 177 -2.10 13.85 -16.43
C ASP A 177 -1.34 14.14 -17.74
N PRO A 178 -1.53 13.35 -18.80
CA PRO A 178 -0.86 13.58 -20.08
C PRO A 178 -1.28 14.91 -20.75
N ALA A 179 -2.43 15.49 -20.36
CA ALA A 179 -2.88 16.76 -20.88
C ALA A 179 -2.32 17.96 -20.12
N ALA A 180 -1.64 17.75 -18.98
CA ALA A 180 -1.07 18.82 -18.15
C ALA A 180 0.43 19.08 -18.43
N SER A 181 0.96 18.66 -19.58
CA SER A 181 2.35 18.86 -20.02
C SER A 181 2.50 20.06 -20.94
#